data_471778fe35479718086027514c7364b0
#
_entry.id   471778fe35479718086027514c7364b0
#
_cell.length_a   1.000
_cell.length_b   1.000
_cell.length_c   1.000
_cell.angle_alpha   90.00
_cell.angle_beta   90.00
_cell.angle_gamma   90.00
#
_symmetry.space_group_name_H-M   'P 1'
#
loop_
_entity.id
_entity.type
_entity.pdbx_description
1 polymer ?
#
loop_
_entity_poly.entity_id
_entity_poly.type
_entity_poly.pdbx_seq_one_letter_code
_entity_poly.pdbx_strand_id
1 'polypeptide(L)'
;IGLDALMNYYQGSYDGEEQALQVELAEYFSALNLKPYVAKAGASLLDRIAFDLPKGVTLTAPGFYAPQGRTVRSTNTIPNFIDLIKSFQYKDQRFTNLEMETAGIYALANMFGHQALSINAILASRVDGRFSSAPEEVVDKAIQLVLERI
;
A
#
# COMPACT_ATOMS: atom_id res chain seq x y z
N ILE A 1 -0.10 -3.38 2.41
CA ILE A 1 1.09 -3.88 3.13
C ILE A 1 1.73 -2.71 3.83
N GLY A 2 1.86 -2.77 5.17
CA GLY A 2 2.52 -1.75 5.99
C GLY A 2 3.97 -2.08 6.28
N LEU A 3 4.83 -1.08 6.20
CA LEU A 3 6.24 -1.14 6.60
C LEU A 3 6.52 -0.42 7.93
N ASP A 4 5.50 0.18 8.52
CA ASP A 4 5.59 0.78 9.86
C ASP A 4 5.51 -0.31 10.94
N ALA A 5 5.65 0.10 12.20
CA ALA A 5 5.65 -0.83 13.33
C ALA A 5 4.26 -1.00 13.99
N LEU A 6 3.19 -0.45 13.40
CA LEU A 6 1.87 -0.36 14.05
C LEU A 6 1.40 -1.72 14.58
N MET A 7 1.40 -2.73 13.75
CA MET A 7 0.89 -4.06 14.11
C MET A 7 1.80 -4.86 15.03
N ASN A 8 2.96 -4.35 15.41
CA ASN A 8 3.76 -4.96 16.48
C ASN A 8 3.14 -4.74 17.88
N TYR A 9 2.23 -3.79 18.01
CA TYR A 9 1.57 -3.42 19.26
C TYR A 9 0.17 -4.02 19.41
N TYR A 10 -0.35 -4.65 18.37
CA TYR A 10 -1.70 -5.20 18.35
C TYR A 10 -1.70 -6.67 17.92
N GLN A 11 -2.63 -7.44 18.48
CA GLN A 11 -2.88 -8.80 18.01
C GLN A 11 -3.88 -8.72 16.84
N GLY A 12 -3.34 -8.81 15.62
CA GLY A 12 -4.16 -8.95 14.42
C GLY A 12 -4.55 -10.40 14.18
N SER A 13 -5.75 -10.63 13.65
CA SER A 13 -6.11 -11.90 13.07
C SER A 13 -5.98 -11.81 11.54
N TYR A 14 -5.29 -12.76 10.95
CA TYR A 14 -5.13 -12.86 9.51
C TYR A 14 -5.90 -14.07 9.01
N ASP A 15 -6.53 -13.96 7.84
CA ASP A 15 -7.00 -15.16 7.14
C ASP A 15 -5.81 -15.96 6.56
N GLY A 16 -6.07 -17.15 6.02
CA GLY A 16 -4.99 -18.00 5.53
C GLY A 16 -4.18 -17.40 4.38
N GLU A 17 -4.79 -16.55 3.56
CA GLU A 17 -4.11 -15.87 2.46
C GLU A 17 -3.25 -14.70 2.95
N GLU A 18 -3.79 -13.90 3.86
CA GLU A 18 -3.04 -12.82 4.52
C GLU A 18 -1.83 -13.37 5.27
N GLN A 19 -2.00 -14.48 5.98
CA GLN A 19 -0.91 -15.14 6.69
C GLN A 19 0.17 -15.66 5.74
N ALA A 20 -0.20 -16.29 4.63
CA ALA A 20 0.75 -16.76 3.64
C ALA A 20 1.55 -15.61 3.00
N LEU A 21 0.88 -14.52 2.64
CA LEU A 21 1.55 -13.32 2.13
C LEU A 21 2.44 -12.66 3.20
N GLN A 22 1.99 -12.64 4.45
CA GLN A 22 2.79 -12.11 5.58
C GLN A 22 4.11 -12.86 5.75
N VAL A 23 4.11 -14.19 5.63
CA VAL A 23 5.33 -15.02 5.71
C VAL A 23 6.26 -14.70 4.55
N GLU A 24 5.76 -14.66 3.34
CA GLU A 24 6.54 -14.35 2.13
C GLU A 24 7.20 -12.96 2.21
N LEU A 25 6.43 -11.96 2.67
CA LEU A 25 6.94 -10.60 2.87
C LEU A 25 8.00 -10.52 3.96
N ALA A 26 7.80 -11.24 5.05
CA ALA A 26 8.76 -11.27 6.15
C ALA A 26 10.10 -11.86 5.69
N GLU A 27 10.07 -12.90 4.85
CA GLU A 27 11.26 -13.48 4.24
C GLU A 27 11.90 -12.49 3.25
N TYR A 28 11.11 -11.93 2.34
CA TYR A 28 11.59 -10.99 1.32
C TYR A 28 12.27 -9.75 1.93
N PHE A 29 11.71 -9.19 2.99
CA PHE A 29 12.26 -8.03 3.67
C PHE A 29 13.17 -8.35 4.87
N SER A 30 13.51 -9.61 5.10
CA SER A 30 14.29 -10.06 6.27
C SER A 30 15.66 -9.38 6.37
N ALA A 31 16.35 -9.23 5.24
CA ALA A 31 17.67 -8.58 5.17
C ALA A 31 17.65 -7.09 5.55
N LEU A 32 16.48 -6.47 5.58
CA LEU A 32 16.28 -5.05 5.87
C LEU A 32 15.82 -4.78 7.32
N ASN A 33 15.67 -5.82 8.14
CA ASN A 33 15.08 -5.74 9.49
C ASN A 33 13.67 -5.10 9.49
N LEU A 34 12.95 -5.15 8.38
CA LEU A 34 11.57 -4.72 8.29
C LEU A 34 10.63 -5.84 8.73
N LYS A 35 9.57 -5.48 9.43
CA LYS A 35 8.49 -6.39 9.84
C LYS A 35 7.20 -5.95 9.16
N PRO A 36 7.03 -6.24 7.87
CA PRO A 36 5.82 -5.84 7.15
C PRO A 36 4.61 -6.57 7.71
N TYR A 37 3.45 -5.94 7.58
CA TYR A 37 2.16 -6.57 7.88
C TYR A 37 1.20 -6.40 6.71
N VAL A 38 0.22 -7.29 6.63
CA VAL A 38 -0.81 -7.30 5.60
C VAL A 38 -2.13 -6.81 6.19
N ALA A 39 -2.86 -6.01 5.44
CA ALA A 39 -4.23 -5.65 5.78
C ALA A 39 -5.04 -5.51 4.49
N LYS A 40 -6.26 -6.05 4.47
CA LYS A 40 -7.16 -6.02 3.31
C LYS A 40 -8.15 -4.87 3.40
N ALA A 41 -8.54 -4.37 2.24
CA ALA A 41 -9.68 -3.47 2.11
C ALA A 41 -10.97 -4.17 2.52
N GLY A 42 -11.95 -3.39 2.93
CA GLY A 42 -13.30 -3.89 3.23
C GLY A 42 -13.97 -4.44 1.98
N ALA A 43 -14.34 -5.74 2.01
CA ALA A 43 -14.90 -6.43 0.85
C ALA A 43 -16.19 -5.76 0.35
N SER A 44 -17.09 -5.39 1.25
CA SER A 44 -18.35 -4.73 0.87
C SER A 44 -18.15 -3.38 0.21
N LEU A 45 -17.11 -2.63 0.57
CA LEU A 45 -16.77 -1.36 -0.08
C LEU A 45 -16.12 -1.59 -1.45
N LEU A 46 -15.28 -2.62 -1.59
CA LEU A 46 -14.71 -3.02 -2.87
C LEU A 46 -15.81 -3.35 -3.87
N ASP A 47 -16.79 -4.16 -3.46
CA ASP A 47 -17.89 -4.60 -4.32
C ASP A 47 -18.87 -3.47 -4.67
N ARG A 48 -19.08 -2.53 -3.75
CA ARG A 48 -20.01 -1.42 -3.95
C ARG A 48 -19.40 -0.23 -4.69
N ILE A 49 -18.16 0.13 -4.35
CA ILE A 49 -17.56 1.39 -4.82
C ILE A 49 -16.51 1.15 -5.91
N ALA A 50 -15.72 0.08 -5.80
CA ALA A 50 -14.57 -0.17 -6.65
C ALA A 50 -14.70 -1.44 -7.52
N PHE A 51 -15.92 -1.89 -7.81
CA PHE A 51 -16.18 -3.15 -8.52
C PHE A 51 -15.52 -3.22 -9.91
N ASP A 52 -15.44 -2.11 -10.61
CA ASP A 52 -14.89 -1.96 -11.96
C ASP A 52 -13.50 -1.29 -12.00
N LEU A 53 -12.97 -0.89 -10.86
CA LEU A 53 -11.66 -0.24 -10.80
C LEU A 53 -10.51 -1.27 -10.78
N PRO A 54 -9.35 -0.93 -11.35
CA PRO A 54 -8.15 -1.73 -11.19
C PRO A 54 -7.80 -1.93 -9.72
N LYS A 55 -7.54 -3.16 -9.33
CA LYS A 55 -7.13 -3.52 -7.97
C LYS A 55 -5.63 -3.76 -7.93
N GLY A 56 -5.00 -3.43 -6.80
CA GLY A 56 -3.57 -3.61 -6.64
C GLY A 56 -3.13 -3.66 -5.19
N VAL A 57 -1.85 -3.90 -5.00
CA VAL A 57 -1.24 -3.96 -3.67
C VAL A 57 -0.54 -2.63 -3.39
N THR A 58 -1.01 -1.94 -2.36
CA THR A 58 -0.39 -0.71 -1.86
C THR A 58 0.68 -1.03 -0.83
N LEU A 59 1.84 -0.41 -0.97
CA LEU A 59 2.89 -0.40 0.03
C LEU A 59 2.82 0.90 0.83
N THR A 60 2.55 0.79 2.11
CA THR A 60 2.50 1.92 3.05
C THR A 60 3.84 2.08 3.74
N ALA A 61 4.53 3.17 3.45
CA ALA A 61 5.84 3.49 4.03
C ALA A 61 5.69 4.46 5.20
N PRO A 62 6.48 4.34 6.28
CA PRO A 62 6.36 5.20 7.46
C PRO A 62 6.92 6.61 7.28
N GLY A 63 7.09 7.08 6.06
CA GLY A 63 7.53 8.44 5.77
C GLY A 63 7.88 8.66 4.31
N PHE A 64 7.94 9.94 3.92
CA PHE A 64 8.06 10.36 2.53
C PHE A 64 9.49 10.21 1.96
N TYR A 65 10.53 10.44 2.77
CA TYR A 65 11.91 10.48 2.29
C TYR A 65 12.58 9.10 2.26
N ALA A 66 13.44 8.80 3.21
CA ALA A 66 14.20 7.55 3.25
C ALA A 66 13.33 6.29 3.24
N PRO A 67 12.18 6.23 3.96
CA PRO A 67 11.28 5.08 3.90
C PRO A 67 10.68 4.80 2.52
N GLN A 68 10.67 5.80 1.65
CA GLN A 68 10.28 5.66 0.24
C GLN A 68 11.48 5.68 -0.73
N GLY A 69 12.68 5.42 -0.24
CA GLY A 69 13.88 5.35 -1.06
C GLY A 69 14.40 6.70 -1.58
N ARG A 70 13.98 7.83 -0.99
CA ARG A 70 14.50 9.16 -1.36
C ARG A 70 15.69 9.52 -0.49
N THR A 71 16.79 9.91 -1.13
CA THR A 71 18.00 10.42 -0.45
C THR A 71 18.06 11.93 -0.61
N VAL A 72 18.21 12.66 0.50
CA VAL A 72 18.35 14.12 0.50
C VAL A 72 19.70 14.50 1.10
N ARG A 73 19.88 14.37 2.43
CA ARG A 73 21.12 14.76 3.12
C ARG A 73 21.84 13.60 3.77
N SER A 74 21.11 12.58 4.18
CA SER A 74 21.65 11.37 4.80
C SER A 74 21.61 10.20 3.84
N THR A 75 22.56 9.28 3.99
CA THR A 75 22.60 8.04 3.23
C THR A 75 21.38 7.19 3.61
N ASN A 76 20.69 6.69 2.60
CA ASN A 76 19.61 5.74 2.79
C ASN A 76 20.19 4.34 3.11
N THR A 77 19.67 3.67 4.12
CA THR A 77 20.09 2.30 4.48
C THR A 77 19.61 1.26 3.46
N ILE A 78 18.64 1.62 2.63
CA ILE A 78 18.11 0.78 1.55
C ILE A 78 18.25 1.54 0.23
N PRO A 79 19.45 1.57 -0.38
CA PRO A 79 19.73 2.43 -1.53
C PRO A 79 18.89 2.09 -2.77
N ASN A 80 18.54 0.81 -2.96
CA ASN A 80 17.79 0.32 -4.12
C ASN A 80 16.33 0.00 -3.78
N PHE A 81 15.71 0.78 -2.90
CA PHE A 81 14.35 0.48 -2.41
C PHE A 81 13.31 0.35 -3.53
N ILE A 82 13.35 1.21 -4.54
CA ILE A 82 12.39 1.16 -5.66
C ILE A 82 12.58 -0.10 -6.50
N ASP A 83 13.83 -0.52 -6.76
CA ASP A 83 14.11 -1.75 -7.50
C ASP A 83 13.69 -2.97 -6.68
N LEU A 84 13.91 -2.95 -5.37
CA LEU A 84 13.47 -3.99 -4.46
C LEU A 84 11.95 -4.16 -4.51
N ILE A 85 11.16 -3.10 -4.31
CA ILE A 85 9.71 -3.22 -4.36
C ILE A 85 9.17 -3.57 -5.74
N LYS A 86 9.84 -3.15 -6.81
CA LYS A 86 9.49 -3.49 -8.19
C LYS A 86 9.68 -4.99 -8.48
N SER A 87 10.70 -5.60 -7.91
CA SER A 87 11.02 -7.02 -8.12
C SER A 87 10.18 -7.98 -7.25
N PHE A 88 9.47 -7.46 -6.24
CA PHE A 88 8.57 -8.30 -5.45
C PHE A 88 7.39 -8.79 -6.27
N GLN A 89 7.13 -10.09 -6.19
CA GLN A 89 5.96 -10.74 -6.77
C GLN A 89 5.48 -11.87 -5.85
N TYR A 90 4.20 -11.87 -5.57
CA TYR A 90 3.52 -12.97 -4.87
C TYR A 90 2.32 -13.42 -5.71
N LYS A 91 2.37 -14.64 -6.23
CA LYS A 91 1.43 -15.14 -7.25
C LYS A 91 1.40 -14.18 -8.45
N ASP A 92 0.26 -13.60 -8.77
CA ASP A 92 0.02 -12.59 -9.80
C ASP A 92 0.06 -11.14 -9.26
N GLN A 93 0.27 -10.98 -7.95
CA GLN A 93 0.27 -9.68 -7.29
C GLN A 93 1.65 -9.04 -7.25
N ARG A 94 1.69 -7.74 -7.46
CA ARG A 94 2.87 -6.88 -7.30
C ARG A 94 2.47 -5.56 -6.68
N PHE A 95 3.44 -4.81 -6.16
CA PHE A 95 3.16 -3.46 -5.69
C PHE A 95 2.77 -2.54 -6.85
N THR A 96 1.64 -1.87 -6.72
CA THR A 96 1.08 -0.96 -7.72
C THR A 96 1.00 0.47 -7.25
N ASN A 97 1.11 0.70 -5.94
CA ASN A 97 1.04 2.01 -5.30
C ASN A 97 1.96 2.09 -4.09
N LEU A 98 2.48 3.27 -3.83
CA LEU A 98 3.34 3.61 -2.68
C LEU A 98 2.81 4.91 -2.04
N GLU A 99 2.40 4.81 -0.78
CA GLU A 99 1.83 5.91 0.01
C GLU A 99 2.19 5.73 1.50
N MET A 100 1.48 6.36 2.45
CA MET A 100 1.92 6.43 3.85
C MET A 100 0.83 6.09 4.89
N GLU A 101 -0.41 5.78 4.51
CA GLU A 101 -1.55 5.72 5.45
C GLU A 101 -2.37 4.43 5.36
N THR A 102 -2.57 3.88 4.18
CA THR A 102 -3.59 2.86 3.88
C THR A 102 -3.49 1.61 4.75
N ALA A 103 -2.29 1.07 4.94
CA ALA A 103 -2.15 -0.18 5.70
C ALA A 103 -2.58 -0.02 7.16
N GLY A 104 -2.22 1.09 7.80
CA GLY A 104 -2.63 1.40 9.17
C GLY A 104 -4.14 1.58 9.29
N ILE A 105 -4.75 2.31 8.36
CA ILE A 105 -6.21 2.50 8.32
C ILE A 105 -6.92 1.15 8.16
N TYR A 106 -6.47 0.30 7.25
CA TYR A 106 -7.07 -1.02 7.03
C TYR A 106 -6.92 -1.94 8.24
N ALA A 107 -5.72 -1.99 8.82
CA ALA A 107 -5.45 -2.84 9.97
C ALA A 107 -6.33 -2.45 11.17
N LEU A 108 -6.42 -1.16 11.48
CA LEU A 108 -7.27 -0.68 12.58
C LEU A 108 -8.76 -0.85 12.27
N ALA A 109 -9.20 -0.56 11.04
CA ALA A 109 -10.60 -0.78 10.65
C ALA A 109 -10.99 -2.25 10.82
N ASN A 110 -10.19 -3.18 10.29
CA ASN A 110 -10.45 -4.61 10.42
C ASN A 110 -10.50 -5.05 11.90
N MET A 111 -9.59 -4.54 12.71
CA MET A 111 -9.52 -4.86 14.15
C MET A 111 -10.76 -4.40 14.92
N PHE A 112 -11.33 -3.27 14.55
CA PHE A 112 -12.53 -2.71 15.17
C PHE A 112 -13.86 -3.11 14.48
N GLY A 113 -13.82 -4.02 13.52
CA GLY A 113 -15.01 -4.48 12.80
C GLY A 113 -15.59 -3.42 11.84
N HIS A 114 -14.76 -2.48 11.39
CA HIS A 114 -15.13 -1.46 10.41
C HIS A 114 -14.67 -1.85 9.00
N GLN A 115 -15.28 -1.20 8.01
CA GLN A 115 -14.88 -1.31 6.62
C GLN A 115 -14.10 -0.05 6.20
N ALA A 116 -12.98 -0.24 5.52
CA ALA A 116 -12.21 0.86 4.94
C ALA A 116 -11.79 0.53 3.50
N LEU A 117 -11.77 1.55 2.65
CA LEU A 117 -11.32 1.46 1.26
C LEU A 117 -10.53 2.69 0.89
N SER A 118 -9.34 2.49 0.34
CA SER A 118 -8.52 3.54 -0.27
C SER A 118 -8.67 3.50 -1.78
N ILE A 119 -9.01 4.64 -2.37
CA ILE A 119 -9.02 4.85 -3.81
C ILE A 119 -7.94 5.86 -4.14
N ASN A 120 -6.99 5.47 -4.98
CA ASN A 120 -5.79 6.25 -5.21
C ASN A 120 -5.78 6.82 -6.63
N ALA A 121 -5.74 8.14 -6.73
CA ALA A 121 -5.46 8.84 -7.98
C ALA A 121 -3.94 8.74 -8.25
N ILE A 122 -3.53 7.91 -9.19
CA ILE A 122 -2.12 7.71 -9.51
C ILE A 122 -1.59 8.87 -10.35
N LEU A 123 -0.77 9.71 -9.76
CA LEU A 123 -0.27 10.94 -10.37
C LEU A 123 1.17 10.84 -10.86
N ALA A 124 1.94 9.85 -10.36
CA ALA A 124 3.34 9.69 -10.71
C ALA A 124 3.76 8.22 -10.73
N SER A 125 4.63 7.85 -11.65
CA SER A 125 5.32 6.57 -11.67
C SER A 125 6.76 6.75 -11.19
N ARG A 126 7.10 6.17 -10.04
CA ARG A 126 8.46 6.17 -9.51
C ARG A 126 9.40 5.27 -10.32
N VAL A 127 8.84 4.30 -11.02
CA VAL A 127 9.59 3.34 -11.86
C VAL A 127 10.04 4.01 -13.16
N ASP A 128 9.14 4.76 -13.79
CA ASP A 128 9.38 5.37 -15.10
C ASP A 128 9.79 6.84 -15.00
N GLY A 129 9.75 7.44 -13.83
CA GLY A 129 10.00 8.85 -13.61
C GLY A 129 8.98 9.78 -14.30
N ARG A 130 7.77 9.28 -14.59
CA ARG A 130 6.72 10.03 -15.27
C ARG A 130 5.72 10.62 -14.28
N PHE A 131 5.19 11.77 -14.64
CA PHE A 131 4.12 12.44 -13.90
C PHE A 131 2.90 12.62 -14.81
N SER A 132 1.73 12.70 -14.19
CA SER A 132 0.49 13.05 -14.90
C SER A 132 0.62 14.45 -15.50
N SER A 133 0.16 14.62 -16.72
CA SER A 133 0.05 15.93 -17.37
C SER A 133 -1.18 16.73 -16.91
N ALA A 134 -2.14 16.09 -16.25
CA ALA A 134 -3.38 16.69 -15.78
C ALA A 134 -3.76 16.14 -14.39
N PRO A 135 -2.94 16.40 -13.34
CA PRO A 135 -3.13 15.81 -12.02
C PRO A 135 -4.48 16.21 -11.38
N GLU A 136 -4.89 17.45 -11.53
CA GLU A 136 -6.16 17.95 -11.00
C GLU A 136 -7.37 17.20 -11.59
N GLU A 137 -7.39 16.99 -12.91
CA GLU A 137 -8.47 16.24 -13.56
C GLU A 137 -8.54 14.78 -13.09
N VAL A 138 -7.39 14.14 -12.83
CA VAL A 138 -7.34 12.76 -12.34
C VAL A 138 -7.92 12.68 -10.93
N VAL A 139 -7.57 13.64 -10.08
CA VAL A 139 -8.10 13.72 -8.71
C VAL A 139 -9.60 14.01 -8.72
N ASP A 140 -10.06 15.00 -9.51
CA ASP A 140 -11.48 15.36 -9.60
C ASP A 140 -12.32 14.18 -10.10
N LYS A 141 -11.86 13.46 -11.11
CA LYS A 141 -12.54 12.24 -11.58
C LYS A 141 -12.64 11.18 -10.50
N ALA A 142 -11.59 10.97 -9.71
CA ALA A 142 -11.63 10.02 -8.61
C ALA A 142 -12.62 10.44 -7.52
N ILE A 143 -12.67 11.73 -7.18
CA ILE A 143 -13.63 12.29 -6.21
C ILE A 143 -15.06 12.10 -6.72
N GLN A 144 -15.36 12.52 -7.95
CA GLN A 144 -16.69 12.39 -8.55
C GLN A 144 -17.17 10.94 -8.58
N LEU A 145 -16.29 10.02 -9.00
CA LEU A 145 -16.60 8.59 -9.04
C LEU A 145 -17.00 8.06 -7.66
N VAL A 146 -16.28 8.45 -6.62
CA VAL A 146 -16.62 8.01 -5.25
C VAL A 146 -17.94 8.60 -4.81
N LEU A 147 -18.17 9.92 -5.01
CA LEU A 147 -19.40 10.60 -4.61
C LEU A 147 -20.65 10.03 -5.30
N GLU A 148 -20.53 9.54 -6.52
CA GLU A 148 -21.63 8.90 -7.25
C GLU A 148 -21.99 7.50 -6.72
N ARG A 149 -21.11 6.87 -5.92
CA ARG A 149 -21.24 5.47 -5.50
C ARG A 149 -21.46 5.26 -4.00
N ILE A 150 -21.42 6.33 -3.22
CA ILE A 150 -21.63 6.27 -1.76
C ILE A 150 -23.09 6.51 -1.31
#